data_f99c8684e8ac70a143ebeeba7c861016
#
_entry.id   f99c8684e8ac70a143ebeeba7c861016
#
_cell.length_a   1.000
_cell.length_b   1.000
_cell.length_c   1.000
_cell.angle_alpha   90.00
_cell.angle_beta   90.00
_cell.angle_gamma   90.00
#
_symmetry.space_group_name_H-M   'P 1'
#
loop_
_entity.id
_entity.type
_entity.pdbx_description
1 polymer ?
#
loop_
_entity_poly.entity_id
_entity_poly.type
_entity_poly.pdbx_seq_one_letter_code
_entity_poly.pdbx_strand_id
1 'polypeptide(L)'
;GVEAKNILRTPIFTTLLSQPDIRLVLFTKSKERAEYHKREFDDPRMIFEVVSAPPPAGLDKFFMYLKFMLLRTRTTTLMRQKLLETNKKYFNYYAASFANLLLARPFFVRMARVADYYAVKNSAFAPYFETYKPDIVFCANLFNETEIHLLREAKKAGVRIVPVAS
;
A
#
# COMPACT_ATOMS: atom_id res chain seq x y z
N GLY A 1 -5.03 -12.48 -3.65
CA GLY A 1 -5.93 -11.41 -4.10
C GLY A 1 -5.93 -11.28 -5.62
N VAL A 2 -6.81 -10.44 -6.12
CA VAL A 2 -6.92 -10.17 -7.57
C VAL A 2 -5.60 -9.57 -8.09
N GLU A 3 -4.93 -8.75 -7.29
CA GLU A 3 -3.67 -8.09 -7.64
C GLU A 3 -2.54 -9.09 -7.90
N ALA A 4 -2.39 -10.10 -7.06
CA ALA A 4 -1.37 -11.13 -7.27
C ALA A 4 -1.60 -11.91 -8.57
N LYS A 5 -2.86 -12.24 -8.88
CA LYS A 5 -3.21 -12.90 -10.14
C LYS A 5 -2.90 -12.01 -11.34
N ASN A 6 -3.14 -10.71 -11.23
CA ASN A 6 -2.91 -9.76 -12.31
C ASN A 6 -1.43 -9.54 -12.62
N ILE A 7 -0.53 -9.71 -11.65
CA ILE A 7 0.91 -9.56 -11.86
C ILE A 7 1.55 -10.90 -12.23
N LEU A 8 1.27 -11.95 -11.45
CA LEU A 8 1.91 -13.26 -11.60
C LEU A 8 1.51 -14.02 -12.88
N ARG A 9 0.37 -13.65 -13.49
CA ARG A 9 -0.12 -14.26 -14.74
C ARG A 9 0.10 -13.38 -15.97
N THR A 10 0.97 -12.40 -15.87
CA THR A 10 1.28 -11.49 -16.99
C THR A 10 2.66 -11.77 -17.59
N PRO A 11 2.92 -11.32 -18.83
CA PRO A 11 4.25 -11.39 -19.43
C PRO A 11 5.34 -10.71 -18.60
N ILE A 12 5.00 -9.75 -17.74
CA ILE A 12 5.95 -9.10 -16.83
C ILE A 12 6.62 -10.14 -15.93
N PHE A 13 5.83 -11.04 -15.37
CA PHE A 13 6.34 -12.07 -14.47
C PHE A 13 7.27 -13.06 -15.21
N THR A 14 6.85 -13.55 -16.38
CA THR A 14 7.69 -14.44 -17.21
C THR A 14 8.98 -13.75 -17.66
N THR A 15 8.92 -12.46 -17.97
CA THR A 15 10.11 -11.67 -18.32
C THR A 15 11.06 -11.52 -17.12
N LEU A 16 10.53 -11.28 -15.91
CA LEU A 16 11.35 -11.22 -14.70
C LEU A 16 12.03 -12.56 -14.41
N LEU A 17 11.32 -13.66 -14.51
CA LEU A 17 11.87 -14.99 -14.28
C LEU A 17 12.82 -15.48 -15.40
N SER A 18 12.78 -14.88 -16.59
CA SER A 18 13.76 -15.18 -17.64
C SER A 18 15.17 -14.66 -17.30
N GLN A 19 15.29 -13.73 -16.36
CA GLN A 19 16.58 -13.25 -15.87
C GLN A 19 17.08 -14.14 -14.72
N PRO A 20 18.28 -14.72 -14.82
CA PRO A 20 18.77 -15.72 -13.85
C PRO A 20 19.04 -15.12 -12.46
N ASP A 21 19.39 -13.84 -12.40
CA ASP A 21 19.83 -13.16 -11.18
C ASP A 21 18.67 -12.56 -10.36
N ILE A 22 17.42 -12.69 -10.83
CA ILE A 22 16.26 -12.14 -10.13
C ILE A 22 15.72 -13.14 -9.11
N ARG A 23 15.56 -12.67 -7.87
CA ARG A 23 14.84 -13.33 -6.80
C ARG A 23 13.57 -12.53 -6.47
N LEU A 24 12.45 -13.22 -6.35
CA LEU A 24 11.16 -12.59 -6.07
C LEU A 24 10.68 -12.96 -4.65
N VAL A 25 10.42 -11.96 -3.83
CA VAL A 25 9.81 -12.13 -2.50
C VAL A 25 8.39 -11.62 -2.56
N LEU A 26 7.42 -12.51 -2.35
CA LEU A 26 5.99 -12.17 -2.40
C LEU A 26 5.40 -12.19 -1.00
N PHE A 27 4.80 -11.08 -0.61
CA PHE A 27 4.10 -10.97 0.67
C PHE A 27 2.64 -11.40 0.54
N THR A 28 2.21 -12.33 1.38
CA THR A 28 0.84 -12.82 1.45
C THR A 28 0.24 -12.57 2.82
N LYS A 29 -1.10 -12.50 2.89
CA LYS A 29 -1.83 -12.24 4.15
C LYS A 29 -2.12 -13.51 4.96
N SER A 30 -1.98 -14.69 4.36
CA SER A 30 -2.25 -15.96 5.04
C SER A 30 -1.37 -17.10 4.53
N LYS A 31 -1.16 -18.10 5.38
CA LYS A 31 -0.39 -19.31 5.05
C LYS A 31 -1.02 -20.09 3.90
N GLU A 32 -2.35 -20.24 3.89
CA GLU A 32 -3.05 -20.96 2.84
C GLU A 32 -2.82 -20.33 1.45
N ARG A 33 -2.76 -19.00 1.39
CA ARG A 33 -2.46 -18.28 0.13
C ARG A 33 -1.00 -18.46 -0.27
N ALA A 34 -0.08 -18.45 0.68
CA ALA A 34 1.32 -18.69 0.41
C ALA A 34 1.51 -20.09 -0.18
N GLU A 35 0.91 -21.12 0.44
CA GLU A 35 0.95 -22.49 -0.03
C GLU A 35 0.29 -22.67 -1.40
N TYR A 36 -0.87 -22.03 -1.61
CA TYR A 36 -1.54 -22.05 -2.91
C TYR A 36 -0.64 -21.50 -4.02
N HIS A 37 -0.04 -20.33 -3.81
CA HIS A 37 0.84 -19.72 -4.80
C HIS A 37 2.15 -20.50 -4.98
N LYS A 38 2.69 -21.09 -3.92
CA LYS A 38 3.88 -21.94 -4.00
C LYS A 38 3.65 -23.19 -4.85
N ARG A 39 2.44 -23.76 -4.79
CA ARG A 39 2.07 -24.90 -5.67
C ARG A 39 1.82 -24.48 -7.12
N GLU A 40 1.29 -23.27 -7.33
CA GLU A 40 0.99 -22.74 -8.66
C GLU A 40 2.26 -22.29 -9.39
N PHE A 41 3.24 -21.75 -8.63
CA PHE A 41 4.49 -21.17 -9.14
C PHE A 41 5.68 -21.87 -8.47
N ASP A 42 6.02 -23.05 -8.97
CA ASP A 42 7.11 -23.87 -8.42
C ASP A 42 8.47 -23.43 -9.03
N ASP A 43 8.97 -22.27 -8.60
CA ASP A 43 10.29 -21.76 -8.95
C ASP A 43 11.08 -21.48 -7.65
N PRO A 44 12.29 -22.03 -7.48
CA PRO A 44 13.10 -21.90 -6.26
C PRO A 44 13.53 -20.44 -5.98
N ARG A 45 13.45 -19.56 -6.97
CA ARG A 45 13.75 -18.13 -6.82
C ARG A 45 12.58 -17.33 -6.25
N MET A 46 11.42 -17.98 -6.10
CA MET A 46 10.22 -17.37 -5.51
C MET A 46 10.11 -17.71 -4.04
N ILE A 47 10.10 -16.69 -3.22
CA ILE A 47 9.93 -16.80 -1.77
C ILE A 47 8.56 -16.23 -1.42
N PHE A 48 7.79 -16.98 -0.65
CA PHE A 48 6.46 -16.54 -0.19
C PHE A 48 6.52 -16.30 1.32
N GLU A 49 6.37 -15.04 1.71
CA GLU A 49 6.35 -14.61 3.11
C GLU A 49 4.95 -14.24 3.56
N VAL A 50 4.61 -14.64 4.78
CA VAL A 50 3.31 -14.30 5.38
C VAL A 50 3.51 -13.11 6.29
N VAL A 51 2.97 -11.96 5.90
CA VAL A 51 3.06 -10.74 6.68
C VAL A 51 1.67 -10.31 7.16
N SER A 52 1.53 -10.20 8.47
CA SER A 52 0.36 -9.61 9.10
C SER A 52 0.76 -8.24 9.63
N ALA A 53 0.51 -7.19 8.85
CA ALA A 53 0.66 -5.83 9.37
C ALA A 53 -0.43 -5.58 10.42
N PRO A 54 -0.08 -5.00 11.57
CA PRO A 54 -1.08 -4.62 12.57
C PRO A 54 -2.06 -3.61 11.96
N PRO A 55 -3.33 -3.62 12.40
CA PRO A 55 -4.29 -2.62 11.94
C PRO A 55 -3.81 -1.21 12.32
N PRO A 56 -4.08 -0.20 11.48
CA PRO A 56 -3.66 1.16 11.76
C PRO A 56 -4.28 1.64 13.08
N ALA A 57 -3.46 2.17 13.97
CA ALA A 57 -3.86 2.68 15.27
C ALA A 57 -3.27 4.08 15.52
N GLY A 58 -3.87 4.85 16.43
CA GLY A 58 -3.35 6.14 16.85
C GLY A 58 -3.05 7.08 15.70
N LEU A 59 -1.81 7.56 15.61
CA LEU A 59 -1.35 8.50 14.59
C LEU A 59 -1.44 7.94 13.17
N ASP A 60 -1.24 6.65 12.97
CA ASP A 60 -1.35 6.02 11.66
C ASP A 60 -2.77 6.15 11.10
N LYS A 61 -3.78 5.82 11.92
CA LYS A 61 -5.20 5.99 11.56
C LYS A 61 -5.54 7.45 11.28
N PHE A 62 -5.01 8.37 12.07
CA PHE A 62 -5.17 9.81 11.84
C PHE A 62 -4.61 10.25 10.50
N PHE A 63 -3.36 9.88 10.17
CA PHE A 63 -2.76 10.24 8.88
C PHE A 63 -3.41 9.57 7.68
N MET A 64 -3.91 8.34 7.82
CA MET A 64 -4.70 7.71 6.77
C MET A 64 -5.98 8.48 6.49
N TYR A 65 -6.70 8.88 7.53
CA TYR A 65 -7.89 9.73 7.40
C TYR A 65 -7.55 11.09 6.79
N LEU A 66 -6.50 11.74 7.27
CA LEU A 66 -6.02 13.03 6.75
C LEU A 66 -5.67 12.96 5.27
N LYS A 67 -4.96 11.92 4.84
CA LYS A 67 -4.65 11.69 3.42
C LYS A 67 -5.92 11.56 2.58
N PHE A 68 -6.88 10.77 3.04
CA PHE A 68 -8.16 10.63 2.36
C PHE A 68 -8.91 11.98 2.26
N MET A 69 -8.87 12.79 3.31
CA MET A 69 -9.46 14.13 3.32
C MET A 69 -8.76 15.09 2.37
N LEU A 70 -7.44 15.01 2.22
CA LEU A 70 -6.64 15.90 1.37
C LEU A 70 -6.67 15.50 -0.12
N LEU A 71 -7.09 14.26 -0.45
CA LEU A 71 -7.16 13.83 -1.85
C LEU A 71 -8.34 14.46 -2.58
N ARG A 72 -8.07 15.04 -3.75
CA ARG A 72 -9.05 15.60 -4.69
C ARG A 72 -9.15 14.73 -5.93
N THR A 73 -9.82 13.57 -5.81
CA THR A 73 -10.07 12.69 -6.94
C THR A 73 -11.57 12.40 -7.07
N ARG A 74 -12.02 12.02 -8.27
CA ARG A 74 -13.41 11.57 -8.47
C ARG A 74 -13.76 10.39 -7.56
N THR A 75 -12.84 9.47 -7.38
CA THR A 75 -13.01 8.31 -6.49
C THR A 75 -13.26 8.72 -5.05
N THR A 76 -12.48 9.68 -4.50
CA THR A 76 -12.70 10.16 -3.13
C THR A 76 -14.00 10.91 -2.98
N THR A 77 -14.45 11.62 -4.01
CA THR A 77 -15.76 12.28 -4.03
C THR A 77 -16.90 11.26 -3.99
N LEU A 78 -16.84 10.24 -4.83
CA LEU A 78 -17.82 9.15 -4.85
C LEU A 78 -17.85 8.38 -3.51
N MET A 79 -16.70 8.11 -2.92
CA MET A 79 -16.63 7.47 -1.60
C MET A 79 -17.28 8.33 -0.51
N ARG A 80 -17.08 9.66 -0.53
CA ARG A 80 -17.75 10.57 0.41
C ARG A 80 -19.27 10.59 0.20
N GLN A 81 -19.74 10.61 -1.05
CA GLN A 81 -21.16 10.53 -1.37
C GLN A 81 -21.77 9.21 -0.86
N LYS A 82 -21.10 8.09 -1.11
CA LYS A 82 -21.54 6.78 -0.59
C LYS A 82 -21.61 6.74 0.93
N LEU A 83 -20.62 7.32 1.61
CA LEU A 83 -20.63 7.43 3.08
C LEU A 83 -21.78 8.33 3.59
N LEU A 84 -22.13 9.39 2.84
CA LEU A 84 -23.28 10.22 3.15
C LEU A 84 -24.58 9.45 3.02
N GLU A 85 -24.79 8.73 1.92
CA GLU A 85 -25.98 7.91 1.65
C GLU A 85 -26.15 6.84 2.74
N THR A 86 -25.04 6.19 3.15
CA THR A 86 -25.08 5.11 4.15
C THR A 86 -25.31 5.65 5.56
N ASN A 87 -24.62 6.72 5.96
CA ASN A 87 -24.58 7.20 7.35
C ASN A 87 -25.48 8.40 7.61
N LYS A 88 -26.03 9.05 6.58
CA LYS A 88 -26.89 10.25 6.64
C LYS A 88 -26.33 11.41 7.48
N LYS A 89 -24.99 11.48 7.66
CA LYS A 89 -24.30 12.51 8.45
C LYS A 89 -23.94 13.72 7.57
N TYR A 90 -24.94 14.51 7.21
CA TYR A 90 -24.80 15.67 6.32
C TYR A 90 -23.76 16.67 6.81
N PHE A 91 -23.77 17.01 8.11
CA PHE A 91 -22.80 17.94 8.68
C PHE A 91 -21.36 17.48 8.45
N ASN A 92 -21.06 16.21 8.71
CA ASN A 92 -19.72 15.66 8.50
C ASN A 92 -19.31 15.68 7.03
N TYR A 93 -20.26 15.46 6.12
CA TYR A 93 -20.01 15.52 4.68
C TYR A 93 -19.64 16.94 4.23
N TYR A 94 -20.41 17.94 4.61
CA TYR A 94 -20.14 19.33 4.23
C TYR A 94 -18.89 19.87 4.91
N ALA A 95 -18.66 19.57 6.19
CA ALA A 95 -17.44 19.93 6.90
C ALA A 95 -16.19 19.30 6.24
N ALA A 96 -16.27 18.02 5.89
CA ALA A 96 -15.20 17.31 5.19
C ALA A 96 -14.92 17.90 3.79
N SER A 97 -15.98 18.25 3.06
CA SER A 97 -15.87 18.85 1.73
C SER A 97 -15.27 20.24 1.79
N PHE A 98 -15.67 21.04 2.76
CA PHE A 98 -15.13 22.39 3.01
C PHE A 98 -13.65 22.32 3.45
N ALA A 99 -13.33 21.43 4.40
CA ALA A 99 -11.93 21.20 4.80
C ALA A 99 -11.07 20.75 3.62
N ASN A 100 -11.59 19.86 2.75
CA ASN A 100 -10.89 19.48 1.53
C ASN A 100 -10.67 20.65 0.58
N LEU A 101 -11.66 21.54 0.43
CA LEU A 101 -11.53 22.74 -0.41
C LEU A 101 -10.39 23.65 0.05
N LEU A 102 -10.24 23.85 1.36
CA LEU A 102 -9.23 24.70 1.97
C LEU A 102 -7.86 24.03 2.06
N LEU A 103 -7.82 22.77 2.53
CA LEU A 103 -6.59 22.07 2.91
C LEU A 103 -6.00 21.21 1.80
N ALA A 104 -6.74 20.88 0.74
CA ALA A 104 -6.23 20.07 -0.36
C ALA A 104 -5.33 20.88 -1.32
N ARG A 105 -4.48 21.70 -0.76
CA ARG A 105 -3.44 22.44 -1.51
C ARG A 105 -2.11 21.69 -1.47
N PRO A 106 -1.26 21.80 -2.48
CA PRO A 106 0.00 21.06 -2.56
C PRO A 106 0.88 21.22 -1.31
N PHE A 107 0.88 22.38 -0.70
CA PHE A 107 1.63 22.66 0.53
C PHE A 107 1.17 21.77 1.70
N PHE A 108 -0.13 21.74 2.01
CA PHE A 108 -0.66 20.94 3.11
C PHE A 108 -0.53 19.42 2.85
N VAL A 109 -0.70 19.00 1.59
CA VAL A 109 -0.47 17.62 1.18
C VAL A 109 0.99 17.23 1.42
N ARG A 110 1.93 18.12 1.09
CA ARG A 110 3.37 17.89 1.32
C ARG A 110 3.70 17.84 2.80
N MET A 111 3.19 18.77 3.60
CA MET A 111 3.33 18.76 5.06
C MET A 111 2.79 17.48 5.68
N ALA A 112 1.57 17.07 5.31
CA ALA A 112 0.97 15.84 5.83
C ALA A 112 1.80 14.60 5.49
N ARG A 113 2.39 14.54 4.28
CA ARG A 113 3.28 13.43 3.88
C ARG A 113 4.57 13.41 4.69
N VAL A 114 5.16 14.56 4.94
CA VAL A 114 6.39 14.68 5.75
C VAL A 114 6.09 14.30 7.19
N ALA A 115 5.03 14.85 7.78
CA ALA A 115 4.62 14.53 9.13
C ALA A 115 4.30 13.04 9.31
N ASP A 116 3.56 12.43 8.37
CA ASP A 116 3.29 10.99 8.36
C ASP A 116 4.58 10.15 8.32
N TYR A 117 5.53 10.55 7.48
CA TYR A 117 6.80 9.82 7.34
C TYR A 117 7.61 9.78 8.66
N TYR A 118 7.64 10.88 9.41
CA TYR A 118 8.39 10.97 10.66
C TYR A 118 7.61 10.48 11.89
N ALA A 119 6.29 10.72 11.93
CA ALA A 119 5.46 10.44 13.10
C ALA A 119 5.02 8.97 13.18
N VAL A 120 4.79 8.33 12.03
CA VAL A 120 4.33 6.93 12.00
C VAL A 120 5.53 6.00 12.03
N LYS A 121 5.69 5.32 13.16
CA LYS A 121 6.70 4.27 13.35
C LYS A 121 6.05 2.92 13.12
N ASN A 122 6.42 2.25 12.04
CA ASN A 122 6.06 0.87 11.75
C ASN A 122 7.32 0.12 11.33
N SER A 123 7.43 -1.13 11.73
CA SER A 123 8.57 -2.01 11.48
C SER A 123 8.15 -3.43 11.08
N ALA A 124 6.92 -3.59 10.59
CA ALA A 124 6.40 -4.91 10.22
C ALA A 124 7.21 -5.56 9.07
N PHE A 125 7.79 -4.76 8.21
CA PHE A 125 8.58 -5.22 7.07
C PHE A 125 10.09 -5.07 7.26
N ALA A 126 10.55 -4.37 8.31
CA ALA A 126 11.96 -4.14 8.55
C ALA A 126 12.81 -5.44 8.58
N PRO A 127 12.39 -6.53 9.24
CA PRO A 127 13.16 -7.79 9.25
C PRO A 127 13.34 -8.38 7.85
N TYR A 128 12.33 -8.21 6.97
CA TYR A 128 12.40 -8.70 5.60
C TYR A 128 13.34 -7.86 4.74
N PHE A 129 13.38 -6.54 4.95
CA PHE A 129 14.35 -5.66 4.28
C PHE A 129 15.79 -5.97 4.70
N GLU A 130 16.02 -6.29 5.96
CA GLU A 130 17.33 -6.70 6.46
C GLU A 130 17.75 -8.07 5.90
N THR A 131 16.82 -9.01 5.82
CA THR A 131 17.09 -10.38 5.36
C THR A 131 17.29 -10.45 3.85
N TYR A 132 16.38 -9.83 3.07
CA TYR A 132 16.35 -9.99 1.62
C TYR A 132 17.05 -8.87 0.86
N LYS A 133 17.28 -7.71 1.48
CA LYS A 133 17.93 -6.51 0.90
C LYS A 133 17.43 -6.21 -0.52
N PRO A 134 16.12 -5.99 -0.70
CA PRO A 134 15.56 -5.86 -2.04
C PRO A 134 16.04 -4.57 -2.72
N ASP A 135 16.31 -4.64 -4.02
CA ASP A 135 16.64 -3.48 -4.85
C ASP A 135 15.40 -2.69 -5.24
N ILE A 136 14.28 -3.40 -5.42
CA ILE A 136 13.02 -2.82 -5.91
C ILE A 136 11.84 -3.40 -5.13
N VAL A 137 10.89 -2.54 -4.80
CA VAL A 137 9.59 -2.92 -4.23
C VAL A 137 8.50 -2.58 -5.21
N PHE A 138 7.72 -3.59 -5.61
CA PHE A 138 6.49 -3.42 -6.39
C PHE A 138 5.29 -3.28 -5.46
N CYS A 139 4.46 -2.29 -5.73
CA CYS A 139 3.22 -2.07 -5.01
C CYS A 139 2.05 -2.07 -6.00
N ALA A 140 1.14 -3.03 -5.82
CA ALA A 140 0.02 -3.23 -6.75
C ALA A 140 -1.23 -2.42 -6.37
N ASN A 141 -1.39 -2.06 -5.08
CA ASN A 141 -2.57 -1.35 -4.61
C ASN A 141 -2.20 -0.32 -3.53
N LEU A 142 -2.15 0.93 -3.94
CA LEU A 142 -1.80 2.06 -3.05
C LEU A 142 -2.85 2.37 -1.96
N PHE A 143 -4.01 1.73 -2.01
CA PHE A 143 -5.10 1.92 -1.03
C PHE A 143 -5.15 0.81 0.03
N ASN A 144 -4.30 -0.23 -0.09
CA ASN A 144 -4.22 -1.28 0.91
C ASN A 144 -3.32 -0.86 2.07
N GLU A 145 -3.84 -0.96 3.29
CA GLU A 145 -3.12 -0.57 4.52
C GLU A 145 -1.76 -1.26 4.64
N THR A 146 -1.71 -2.56 4.38
CA THR A 146 -0.46 -3.34 4.42
C THR A 146 0.57 -2.82 3.42
N GLU A 147 0.14 -2.43 2.22
CA GLU A 147 1.03 -1.90 1.20
C GLU A 147 1.51 -0.47 1.51
N ILE A 148 0.68 0.33 2.21
CA ILE A 148 1.10 1.64 2.71
C ILE A 148 2.26 1.49 3.73
N HIS A 149 2.18 0.49 4.61
CA HIS A 149 3.26 0.19 5.55
C HIS A 149 4.53 -0.27 4.82
N LEU A 150 4.39 -1.19 3.86
CA LEU A 150 5.50 -1.64 3.01
C LEU A 150 6.18 -0.46 2.30
N LEU A 151 5.41 0.47 1.73
CA LEU A 151 5.95 1.64 1.03
C LEU A 151 6.69 2.61 1.97
N ARG A 152 6.16 2.84 3.17
CA ARG A 152 6.86 3.69 4.17
C ARG A 152 8.21 3.08 4.56
N GLU A 153 8.23 1.78 4.82
CA GLU A 153 9.43 1.07 5.25
C GLU A 153 10.43 0.96 4.10
N ALA A 154 9.99 0.64 2.87
CA ALA A 154 10.84 0.65 1.68
C ALA A 154 11.51 2.03 1.48
N LYS A 155 10.74 3.11 1.63
CA LYS A 155 11.28 4.47 1.53
C LYS A 155 12.32 4.77 2.63
N LYS A 156 12.09 4.31 3.87
CA LYS A 156 13.05 4.44 4.98
C LYS A 156 14.31 3.64 4.73
N ALA A 157 14.19 2.47 4.13
CA ALA A 157 15.31 1.62 3.74
C ALA A 157 16.05 2.10 2.47
N GLY A 158 15.58 3.17 1.81
CA GLY A 158 16.19 3.69 0.58
C GLY A 158 15.93 2.83 -0.66
N VAL A 159 14.99 1.89 -0.60
CA VAL A 159 14.67 0.98 -1.69
C VAL A 159 13.82 1.67 -2.77
N ARG A 160 14.11 1.38 -4.04
CA ARG A 160 13.35 1.91 -5.16
C ARG A 160 11.92 1.35 -5.17
N ILE A 161 10.94 2.23 -5.27
CA ILE A 161 9.51 1.87 -5.30
C ILE A 161 8.98 2.04 -6.71
N VAL A 162 8.32 0.99 -7.22
CA VAL A 162 7.63 0.99 -8.52
C VAL A 162 6.13 0.74 -8.27
N PRO A 163 5.30 1.79 -8.32
CA PRO A 163 3.86 1.60 -8.26
C PRO A 163 3.35 1.03 -9.57
N VAL A 164 2.53 -0.01 -9.50
CA VAL A 164 1.79 -0.50 -10.66
C VAL A 164 0.46 0.25 -10.69
N ALA A 165 0.28 1.10 -11.72
CA ALA A 165 -0.99 1.76 -11.96
C ALA A 165 -2.00 0.74 -12.48
N SER A 166 -3.08 0.54 -11.74
CA SER A 166 -4.23 -0.25 -12.14
C SER A 166 -5.31 0.64 -12.75
#